data_b5b2841c9da382006a818f348a6b43a7
#
_entry.id   b5b2841c9da382006a818f348a6b43a7
#
_cell.length_a   1.000
_cell.length_b   1.000
_cell.length_c   1.000
_cell.angle_alpha   90.00
_cell.angle_beta   90.00
_cell.angle_gamma   90.00
#
_symmetry.space_group_name_H-M   'P 1'
#
loop_
_entity.id
_entity.type
_entity.pdbx_description
1 polymer ?
#
loop_
_entity_poly.entity_id
_entity_poly.type
_entity_poly.pdbx_seq_one_letter_code
_entity_poly.pdbx_strand_id
1 'polypeptide(L)'
;MGSRSIAQFVPSEFVVPAELLTTKFKLRMLCIDDVEKDFEAVTSSAAHLSKVWPDTGWPHGLTLNQNLVDLGWHEKEFQNRSSFAYTVVTLDESCVLGCVYFYPTHKSGYDAEVFLWVRESELSVGLDAELFTAVDGWLATEWPFRQPAYPGRKISWDDWGQLPDK
;
A
#
# COMPACT_ATOMS: atom_id res chain seq x y z
N MET A 1 -1.06 17.33 -32.91
CA MET A 1 -1.47 17.14 -31.50
C MET A 1 -0.49 16.18 -30.83
N GLY A 2 0.40 16.70 -30.01
CA GLY A 2 1.33 15.88 -29.28
C GLY A 2 0.58 15.07 -28.22
N SER A 3 0.50 13.76 -28.36
CA SER A 3 0.14 12.85 -27.29
C SER A 3 1.16 13.04 -26.18
N ARG A 4 0.77 13.68 -25.07
CA ARG A 4 1.58 13.65 -23.86
C ARG A 4 1.66 12.19 -23.42
N SER A 5 2.81 11.56 -23.65
CA SER A 5 3.10 10.24 -23.10
C SER A 5 2.96 10.35 -21.58
N ILE A 6 1.93 9.70 -21.02
CA ILE A 6 1.79 9.55 -19.58
C ILE A 6 2.98 8.69 -19.16
N ALA A 7 3.88 9.23 -18.32
CA ALA A 7 5.00 8.47 -17.81
C ALA A 7 4.48 7.20 -17.11
N GLN A 8 4.91 6.03 -17.56
CA GLN A 8 4.52 4.76 -16.97
C GLN A 8 5.14 4.63 -15.59
N PHE A 9 4.35 4.16 -14.62
CA PHE A 9 4.83 3.96 -13.25
C PHE A 9 5.92 2.86 -13.20
N VAL A 10 5.74 1.79 -13.96
CA VAL A 10 6.74 0.71 -14.10
C VAL A 10 7.04 0.48 -15.58
N PRO A 11 8.25 0.00 -15.92
CA PRO A 11 8.58 -0.33 -17.31
C PRO A 11 7.59 -1.33 -17.91
N SER A 12 7.29 -1.20 -19.20
CA SER A 12 6.30 -2.05 -19.89
C SER A 12 6.66 -3.54 -19.86
N GLU A 13 7.95 -3.86 -19.85
CA GLU A 13 8.47 -5.23 -19.78
C GLU A 13 8.51 -5.80 -18.34
N PHE A 14 8.32 -4.96 -17.33
CA PHE A 14 8.34 -5.41 -15.94
C PHE A 14 7.14 -6.29 -15.63
N VAL A 15 7.41 -7.49 -15.13
CA VAL A 15 6.39 -8.43 -14.67
C VAL A 15 6.07 -8.13 -13.22
N VAL A 16 4.87 -7.61 -12.95
CA VAL A 16 4.44 -7.29 -11.59
C VAL A 16 4.31 -8.58 -10.79
N PRO A 17 5.00 -8.70 -9.62
CA PRO A 17 4.89 -9.89 -8.80
C PRO A 17 3.44 -10.15 -8.35
N ALA A 18 2.98 -11.38 -8.49
CA ALA A 18 1.64 -11.78 -8.07
C ALA A 18 1.52 -11.85 -6.56
N GLU A 19 2.60 -12.25 -5.87
CA GLU A 19 2.59 -12.41 -4.42
C GLU A 19 3.97 -12.26 -3.81
N LEU A 20 4.00 -11.99 -2.51
CA LEU A 20 5.16 -12.15 -1.65
C LEU A 20 4.78 -13.12 -0.53
N LEU A 21 5.48 -14.24 -0.44
CA LEU A 21 5.25 -15.25 0.58
C LEU A 21 6.34 -15.21 1.63
N THR A 22 5.96 -15.12 2.90
CA THR A 22 6.86 -15.26 4.05
C THR A 22 6.45 -16.48 4.88
N THR A 23 7.16 -16.76 5.96
CA THR A 23 6.80 -17.86 6.86
C THR A 23 5.56 -17.56 7.71
N LYS A 24 5.14 -16.29 7.80
CA LYS A 24 4.06 -15.84 8.69
C LYS A 24 2.86 -15.27 7.95
N PHE A 25 3.05 -14.66 6.79
CA PHE A 25 2.01 -13.98 6.06
C PHE A 25 2.27 -14.03 4.55
N LYS A 26 1.26 -13.65 3.81
CA LYS A 26 1.30 -13.56 2.35
C LYS A 26 0.75 -12.21 1.91
N LEU A 27 1.41 -11.60 0.93
CA LEU A 27 0.87 -10.46 0.18
C LEU A 27 0.40 -10.96 -1.18
N ARG A 28 -0.78 -10.53 -1.60
CA ARG A 28 -1.29 -10.73 -2.96
C ARG A 28 -2.12 -9.55 -3.40
N MET A 29 -2.42 -9.44 -4.69
CA MET A 29 -3.25 -8.34 -5.20
C MET A 29 -4.53 -8.20 -4.39
N LEU A 30 -4.79 -6.98 -3.93
CA LEU A 30 -6.04 -6.61 -3.27
C LEU A 30 -7.16 -6.61 -4.31
N CYS A 31 -8.28 -7.26 -4.01
CA CYS A 31 -9.43 -7.30 -4.90
C CYS A 31 -10.76 -7.13 -4.15
N ILE A 32 -11.84 -6.93 -4.89
CA ILE A 32 -13.16 -6.66 -4.31
C ILE A 32 -13.67 -7.82 -3.44
N ASP A 33 -13.24 -9.05 -3.71
CA ASP A 33 -13.63 -10.23 -2.91
C ASP A 33 -13.08 -10.17 -1.47
N ASP A 34 -12.10 -9.30 -1.21
CA ASP A 34 -11.52 -9.13 0.12
C ASP A 34 -12.33 -8.19 1.02
N VAL A 35 -13.40 -7.59 0.52
CA VAL A 35 -14.06 -6.44 1.17
C VAL A 35 -14.50 -6.71 2.61
N GLU A 36 -15.07 -7.86 2.91
CA GLU A 36 -15.59 -8.15 4.27
C GLU A 36 -14.45 -8.27 5.30
N LYS A 37 -13.41 -9.01 4.95
CA LYS A 37 -12.24 -9.21 5.82
C LYS A 37 -11.41 -7.93 5.93
N ASP A 38 -11.28 -7.18 4.85
CA ASP A 38 -10.60 -5.89 4.83
C ASP A 38 -11.35 -4.87 5.69
N PHE A 39 -12.66 -4.76 5.53
CA PHE A 39 -13.50 -3.87 6.31
C PHE A 39 -13.42 -4.17 7.81
N GLU A 40 -13.41 -5.44 8.19
CA GLU A 40 -13.24 -5.85 9.60
C GLU A 40 -11.87 -5.40 10.14
N ALA A 41 -10.80 -5.63 9.38
CA ALA A 41 -9.46 -5.21 9.79
C ALA A 41 -9.34 -3.68 9.92
N VAL A 42 -9.89 -2.93 8.96
CA VAL A 42 -9.84 -1.47 8.94
C VAL A 42 -10.65 -0.87 10.09
N THR A 43 -11.92 -1.28 10.24
CA THR A 43 -12.81 -0.68 11.25
C THR A 43 -12.42 -1.03 12.67
N SER A 44 -11.85 -2.20 12.90
CA SER A 44 -11.32 -2.58 14.22
C SER A 44 -10.04 -1.82 14.61
N SER A 45 -9.44 -1.12 13.67
CA SER A 45 -8.15 -0.44 13.82
C SER A 45 -8.22 1.06 13.51
N ALA A 46 -9.40 1.66 13.51
CA ALA A 46 -9.62 3.03 13.00
C ALA A 46 -8.73 4.08 13.67
N ALA A 47 -8.58 4.06 14.98
CA ALA A 47 -7.76 5.02 15.70
C ALA A 47 -6.27 4.93 15.33
N HIS A 48 -5.76 3.71 15.17
CA HIS A 48 -4.39 3.45 14.72
C HIS A 48 -4.20 3.86 13.27
N LEU A 49 -5.13 3.48 12.38
CA LEU A 49 -5.02 3.70 10.95
C LEU A 49 -5.16 5.17 10.53
N SER A 50 -5.79 6.01 11.34
CA SER A 50 -5.88 7.45 11.06
C SER A 50 -4.52 8.14 10.92
N LYS A 51 -3.45 7.52 11.40
CA LYS A 51 -2.09 8.02 11.31
C LYS A 51 -1.39 7.69 10.00
N VAL A 52 -1.93 6.76 9.22
CA VAL A 52 -1.32 6.34 7.93
C VAL A 52 -1.40 7.48 6.91
N TRP A 53 -2.57 8.09 6.82
CA TRP A 53 -2.80 9.29 6.01
C TRP A 53 -3.45 10.35 6.88
N PRO A 54 -2.66 11.12 7.64
CA PRO A 54 -3.19 12.17 8.49
C PRO A 54 -3.91 13.23 7.65
N ASP A 55 -4.90 13.88 8.24
CA ASP A 55 -5.72 14.92 7.63
C ASP A 55 -6.71 14.47 6.55
N THR A 56 -6.77 13.17 6.22
CA THR A 56 -7.74 12.63 5.26
C THR A 56 -9.06 12.20 5.91
N GLY A 57 -9.07 11.98 7.23
CA GLY A 57 -10.21 11.46 7.96
C GLY A 57 -10.39 9.94 7.85
N TRP A 58 -9.70 9.28 6.92
CA TRP A 58 -9.75 7.82 6.78
C TRP A 58 -9.16 7.13 8.02
N PRO A 59 -9.74 6.04 8.54
CA PRO A 59 -10.96 5.36 8.07
C PRO A 59 -12.23 5.70 8.88
N HIS A 60 -12.28 6.85 9.57
CA HIS A 60 -13.44 7.22 10.37
C HIS A 60 -14.69 7.33 9.52
N GLY A 61 -15.78 6.69 9.99
CA GLY A 61 -17.05 6.71 9.29
C GLY A 61 -17.13 5.87 8.01
N LEU A 62 -16.11 5.06 7.73
CA LEU A 62 -16.09 4.19 6.55
C LEU A 62 -17.24 3.18 6.60
N THR A 63 -18.00 3.08 5.52
CA THR A 63 -19.04 2.06 5.35
C THR A 63 -18.51 0.89 4.52
N LEU A 64 -19.18 -0.26 4.62
CA LEU A 64 -18.84 -1.44 3.81
C LEU A 64 -18.87 -1.12 2.31
N ASN A 65 -19.90 -0.38 1.86
CA ASN A 65 -20.03 0.00 0.46
C ASN A 65 -18.91 0.94 -0.01
N GLN A 66 -18.54 1.91 0.82
CA GLN A 66 -17.40 2.79 0.53
C GLN A 66 -16.10 2.00 0.42
N ASN A 67 -15.91 1.04 1.33
CA ASN A 67 -14.73 0.18 1.28
C ASN A 67 -14.71 -0.69 0.02
N LEU A 68 -15.87 -1.20 -0.40
CA LEU A 68 -15.99 -1.96 -1.65
C LEU A 68 -15.58 -1.11 -2.85
N VAL A 69 -16.02 0.15 -2.90
CA VAL A 69 -15.63 1.09 -3.98
C VAL A 69 -14.13 1.34 -3.96
N ASP A 70 -13.55 1.54 -2.77
CA ASP A 70 -12.11 1.75 -2.62
C ASP A 70 -11.30 0.53 -3.11
N LEU A 71 -11.72 -0.67 -2.74
CA LEU A 71 -11.07 -1.90 -3.20
C LEU A 71 -11.18 -2.07 -4.73
N GLY A 72 -12.32 -1.74 -5.29
CA GLY A 72 -12.53 -1.76 -6.74
C GLY A 72 -11.62 -0.78 -7.47
N TRP A 73 -11.40 0.40 -6.91
CA TRP A 73 -10.45 1.37 -7.44
C TRP A 73 -9.01 0.81 -7.41
N HIS A 74 -8.59 0.24 -6.30
CA HIS A 74 -7.26 -0.37 -6.17
C HIS A 74 -7.07 -1.52 -7.17
N GLU A 75 -8.06 -2.38 -7.33
CA GLU A 75 -8.01 -3.49 -8.28
C GLU A 75 -7.85 -2.99 -9.71
N LYS A 76 -8.62 -1.96 -10.09
CA LYS A 76 -8.52 -1.33 -11.42
C LYS A 76 -7.15 -0.71 -11.65
N GLU A 77 -6.62 0.02 -10.66
CA GLU A 77 -5.31 0.65 -10.74
C GLU A 77 -4.21 -0.39 -10.89
N PHE A 78 -4.31 -1.51 -10.19
CA PHE A 78 -3.37 -2.62 -10.31
C PHE A 78 -3.37 -3.21 -11.72
N GLN A 79 -4.55 -3.48 -12.26
CA GLN A 79 -4.70 -3.99 -13.63
C GLN A 79 -4.17 -3.01 -14.66
N ASN A 80 -4.35 -1.72 -14.46
CA ASN A 80 -3.84 -0.65 -15.32
C ASN A 80 -2.35 -0.37 -15.09
N ARG A 81 -1.72 -1.00 -14.12
CA ARG A 81 -0.30 -0.80 -13.78
C ARG A 81 0.02 0.66 -13.36
N SER A 82 -0.97 1.38 -12.85
CA SER A 82 -0.85 2.78 -12.45
C SER A 82 -0.57 2.96 -10.96
N SER A 83 -0.99 2.01 -10.14
CA SER A 83 -0.58 1.86 -8.73
C SER A 83 -0.83 0.41 -8.31
N PHE A 84 -0.23 -0.01 -7.19
CA PHE A 84 -0.33 -1.40 -6.77
C PHE A 84 -0.71 -1.47 -5.30
N ALA A 85 -1.77 -2.22 -4.99
CA ALA A 85 -2.18 -2.51 -3.63
C ALA A 85 -2.17 -4.02 -3.39
N TYR A 86 -1.50 -4.43 -2.32
CA TYR A 86 -1.42 -5.83 -1.90
C TYR A 86 -2.08 -5.97 -0.54
N THR A 87 -3.05 -6.88 -0.44
CA THR A 87 -3.57 -7.28 0.87
C THR A 87 -2.56 -8.18 1.57
N VAL A 88 -2.41 -7.99 2.86
CA VAL A 88 -1.58 -8.85 3.72
C VAL A 88 -2.52 -9.78 4.46
N VAL A 89 -2.38 -11.08 4.23
CA VAL A 89 -3.28 -12.09 4.78
C VAL A 89 -2.48 -13.17 5.53
N THR A 90 -3.17 -13.88 6.42
CA THR A 90 -2.63 -15.12 6.99
C THR A 90 -2.36 -16.14 5.90
N LEU A 91 -1.50 -17.12 6.16
CA LEU A 91 -1.13 -18.12 5.14
C LEU A 91 -2.35 -18.91 4.62
N ASP A 92 -3.36 -19.13 5.46
CA ASP A 92 -4.63 -19.76 5.07
C ASP A 92 -5.66 -18.75 4.50
N GLU A 93 -5.31 -17.47 4.44
CA GLU A 93 -6.16 -16.38 3.97
C GLU A 93 -7.45 -16.15 4.76
N SER A 94 -7.53 -16.66 5.97
CA SER A 94 -8.73 -16.50 6.82
C SER A 94 -8.87 -15.11 7.41
N CYS A 95 -7.77 -14.33 7.50
CA CYS A 95 -7.75 -13.03 8.16
C CYS A 95 -6.91 -12.03 7.36
N VAL A 96 -7.40 -10.79 7.24
CA VAL A 96 -6.61 -9.68 6.73
C VAL A 96 -5.79 -9.10 7.88
N LEU A 97 -4.48 -9.09 7.70
CA LEU A 97 -3.52 -8.58 8.66
C LEU A 97 -3.12 -7.13 8.40
N GLY A 98 -3.24 -6.68 7.14
CA GLY A 98 -2.83 -5.34 6.74
C GLY A 98 -2.95 -5.10 5.25
N CYS A 99 -2.32 -4.03 4.78
CA CYS A 99 -2.27 -3.70 3.36
C CYS A 99 -1.00 -2.92 3.04
N VAL A 100 -0.56 -3.03 1.80
CA VAL A 100 0.64 -2.35 1.28
C VAL A 100 0.28 -1.66 -0.03
N TYR A 101 0.74 -0.43 -0.21
CA TYR A 101 0.43 0.39 -1.38
C TYR A 101 1.70 0.94 -2.00
N PHE A 102 1.81 0.87 -3.33
CA PHE A 102 2.86 1.51 -4.11
C PHE A 102 2.21 2.50 -5.07
N TYR A 103 2.52 3.78 -4.90
CA TYR A 103 2.00 4.87 -5.74
C TYR A 103 3.12 5.58 -6.48
N PRO A 104 2.85 6.12 -7.67
CA PRO A 104 3.77 7.06 -8.29
C PRO A 104 3.89 8.33 -7.44
N THR A 105 4.99 9.04 -7.59
CA THR A 105 5.24 10.28 -6.86
C THR A 105 5.60 11.43 -7.78
N HIS A 106 5.20 12.64 -7.38
CA HIS A 106 5.64 13.89 -8.01
C HIS A 106 6.82 14.52 -7.27
N LYS A 107 7.22 13.98 -6.13
CA LYS A 107 8.28 14.55 -5.31
C LYS A 107 9.66 14.31 -5.93
N SER A 108 10.48 15.36 -5.96
CA SER A 108 11.86 15.28 -6.44
C SER A 108 12.69 14.35 -5.56
N GLY A 109 13.55 13.55 -6.19
CA GLY A 109 14.45 12.63 -5.49
C GLY A 109 13.88 11.25 -5.21
N TYR A 110 12.60 11.01 -5.53
CA TYR A 110 11.92 9.73 -5.30
C TYR A 110 11.23 9.22 -6.57
N ASP A 111 11.02 7.93 -6.65
CA ASP A 111 10.36 7.27 -7.80
C ASP A 111 9.11 6.46 -7.42
N ALA A 112 8.84 6.32 -6.14
CA ALA A 112 7.61 5.71 -5.64
C ALA A 112 7.29 6.20 -4.23
N GLU A 113 6.01 6.13 -3.86
CA GLU A 113 5.52 6.31 -2.49
C GLU A 113 5.03 4.97 -1.97
N VAL A 114 5.52 4.56 -0.81
CA VAL A 114 5.16 3.30 -0.18
C VAL A 114 4.41 3.58 1.12
N PHE A 115 3.21 3.01 1.23
CA PHE A 115 2.42 3.03 2.46
C PHE A 115 2.10 1.60 2.87
N LEU A 116 2.05 1.37 4.15
CA LEU A 116 1.64 0.08 4.69
C LEU A 116 1.04 0.24 6.08
N TRP A 117 0.18 -0.69 6.43
CA TRP A 117 -0.37 -0.75 7.77
C TRP A 117 -0.65 -2.19 8.15
N VAL A 118 -0.66 -2.46 9.45
CA VAL A 118 -1.16 -3.69 10.04
C VAL A 118 -2.33 -3.38 10.95
N ARG A 119 -3.22 -4.34 11.11
CA ARG A 119 -4.34 -4.23 12.05
C ARG A 119 -3.83 -4.03 13.47
N GLU A 120 -4.58 -3.31 14.28
CA GLU A 120 -4.17 -2.93 15.63
C GLU A 120 -3.80 -4.12 16.51
N SER A 121 -4.53 -5.22 16.40
CA SER A 121 -4.28 -6.45 17.18
C SER A 121 -2.89 -7.06 16.95
N GLU A 122 -2.25 -6.74 15.84
CA GLU A 122 -0.93 -7.29 15.48
C GLU A 122 0.25 -6.37 15.86
N LEU A 123 -0.05 -5.17 16.37
CA LEU A 123 1.01 -4.23 16.76
C LEU A 123 1.88 -4.76 17.91
N SER A 124 1.26 -5.38 18.90
CA SER A 124 1.99 -5.88 20.09
C SER A 124 2.92 -7.05 19.78
N VAL A 125 2.68 -7.78 18.70
CA VAL A 125 3.55 -8.90 18.27
C VAL A 125 4.60 -8.48 17.23
N GLY A 126 4.68 -7.18 16.91
CA GLY A 126 5.73 -6.63 16.05
C GLY A 126 5.51 -6.85 14.56
N LEU A 127 4.29 -7.15 14.12
CA LEU A 127 4.02 -7.43 12.69
C LEU A 127 4.30 -6.21 11.81
N ASP A 128 4.07 -4.99 12.30
CA ASP A 128 4.34 -3.78 11.53
C ASP A 128 5.81 -3.68 11.09
N ALA A 129 6.74 -3.91 12.02
CA ALA A 129 8.17 -3.91 11.71
C ALA A 129 8.57 -5.06 10.78
N GLU A 130 7.98 -6.23 10.98
CA GLU A 130 8.23 -7.40 10.12
C GLU A 130 7.74 -7.16 8.69
N LEU A 131 6.55 -6.59 8.54
CA LEU A 131 5.98 -6.24 7.24
C LEU A 131 6.84 -5.19 6.54
N PHE A 132 7.23 -4.15 7.25
CA PHE A 132 8.11 -3.10 6.70
C PHE A 132 9.42 -3.70 6.18
N THR A 133 10.07 -4.53 6.96
CA THR A 133 11.34 -5.19 6.56
C THR A 133 11.14 -6.07 5.32
N ALA A 134 10.06 -6.84 5.28
CA ALA A 134 9.75 -7.69 4.13
C ALA A 134 9.50 -6.88 2.87
N VAL A 135 8.74 -5.79 2.96
CA VAL A 135 8.42 -4.92 1.82
C VAL A 135 9.67 -4.18 1.34
N ASP A 136 10.45 -3.63 2.24
CA ASP A 136 11.69 -2.91 1.88
C ASP A 136 12.68 -3.81 1.14
N GLY A 137 12.87 -5.03 1.62
CA GLY A 137 13.69 -6.05 0.95
C GLY A 137 13.12 -6.47 -0.40
N TRP A 138 11.82 -6.64 -0.50
CA TRP A 138 11.12 -7.02 -1.73
C TRP A 138 11.27 -5.94 -2.81
N LEU A 139 11.09 -4.67 -2.44
CA LEU A 139 11.29 -3.55 -3.36
C LEU A 139 12.73 -3.48 -3.86
N ALA A 140 13.70 -3.70 -2.98
CA ALA A 140 15.12 -3.64 -3.34
C ALA A 140 15.56 -4.76 -4.30
N THR A 141 14.92 -5.92 -4.24
CA THR A 141 15.35 -7.11 -4.99
C THR A 141 14.51 -7.42 -6.23
N GLU A 142 13.20 -7.09 -6.21
CA GLU A 142 12.28 -7.56 -7.25
C GLU A 142 11.51 -6.45 -7.97
N TRP A 143 11.62 -5.21 -7.51
CA TRP A 143 10.91 -4.06 -8.09
C TRP A 143 11.88 -3.07 -8.75
N PRO A 144 11.42 -2.29 -9.74
CA PRO A 144 12.29 -1.38 -10.46
C PRO A 144 12.51 -0.04 -9.77
N PHE A 145 12.03 0.14 -8.54
CA PHE A 145 12.16 1.39 -7.80
C PHE A 145 13.54 1.52 -7.16
N ARG A 146 14.22 2.63 -7.44
CA ARG A 146 15.56 2.92 -6.91
C ARG A 146 15.52 3.77 -5.65
N GLN A 147 14.52 4.66 -5.54
CA GLN A 147 14.36 5.60 -4.44
C GLN A 147 12.91 5.61 -3.95
N PRO A 148 12.42 4.52 -3.37
CA PRO A 148 11.09 4.51 -2.80
C PRO A 148 11.04 5.37 -1.54
N ALA A 149 10.02 6.22 -1.43
CA ALA A 149 9.77 7.04 -0.26
C ALA A 149 8.80 6.32 0.69
N TYR A 150 8.98 6.54 1.97
CA TYR A 150 8.09 6.03 3.03
C TYR A 150 7.59 7.20 3.88
N PRO A 151 6.63 8.01 3.35
CA PRO A 151 6.12 9.16 4.09
C PRO A 151 5.47 8.73 5.41
N GLY A 152 5.80 9.43 6.50
CA GLY A 152 5.36 9.08 7.84
C GLY A 152 6.16 7.97 8.51
N ARG A 153 7.16 7.39 7.83
CA ARG A 153 8.07 6.36 8.37
C ARG A 153 9.53 6.77 8.26
N LYS A 154 10.14 6.64 7.08
CA LYS A 154 11.54 7.05 6.86
C LYS A 154 11.71 8.55 6.70
N ILE A 155 10.67 9.25 6.28
CA ILE A 155 10.62 10.71 6.20
C ILE A 155 9.36 11.19 6.90
N SER A 156 9.48 12.25 7.71
CA SER A 156 8.31 12.81 8.40
C SER A 156 7.33 13.42 7.40
N TRP A 157 6.05 13.51 7.80
CA TRP A 157 5.03 14.15 6.97
C TRP A 157 5.36 15.63 6.72
N ASP A 158 5.93 16.33 7.71
CA ASP A 158 6.33 17.73 7.56
C ASP A 158 7.44 17.87 6.49
N ASP A 159 8.48 17.06 6.60
CA ASP A 159 9.59 17.09 5.64
C ASP A 159 9.13 16.66 4.24
N TRP A 160 8.26 15.66 4.17
CA TRP A 160 7.67 15.21 2.91
C TRP A 160 6.89 16.34 2.22
N GLY A 161 6.07 17.07 2.99
CA GLY A 161 5.30 18.20 2.47
C GLY A 161 6.15 19.36 1.95
N GLN A 162 7.37 19.50 2.45
CA GLN A 162 8.30 20.57 2.06
C GLN A 162 9.15 20.22 0.84
N LEU A 163 9.16 18.97 0.40
CA LEU A 163 9.93 18.58 -0.78
C LEU A 163 9.36 19.23 -2.05
N PRO A 164 10.25 19.70 -2.93
CA PRO A 164 9.82 20.23 -4.21
C PRO A 164 9.30 19.12 -5.14
N ASP A 165 8.42 19.50 -6.04
CA ASP A 165 7.98 18.62 -7.12
C ASP A 165 9.05 18.53 -8.22
N LYS A 166 9.00 17.44 -9.00
CA LYS A 166 9.87 17.25 -10.17
C LYS A 166 9.63 18.30 -11.23
#